data_9caae2a9cbec42ed585e7663bffb503f
#
_entry.id   9caae2a9cbec42ed585e7663bffb503f
#
_cell.length_a   1.000
_cell.length_b   1.000
_cell.length_c   1.000
_cell.angle_alpha   90.00
_cell.angle_beta   90.00
_cell.angle_gamma   90.00
#
_symmetry.space_group_name_H-M   'P 1'
#
loop_
_entity.id
_entity.type
_entity.pdbx_description
1 polymer ?
#
loop_
_entity_poly.entity_id
_entity_poly.type
_entity_poly.pdbx_seq_one_letter_code
_entity_poly.pdbx_strand_id
1 'polypeptide(L)'
;MDEERMERGARDILSGVRDHGREEDGARCTPSYAQGGIMDEKRIERGVREVLAGIGEGCLNAEVLANTPRRVAAMYAEFFEAMEGDPADALAVVYQEAYEEMIVMKDIPFFSICEHHLLPFVGKADVVYVPKEGRIVGASKLARVVDVAAGRPQLQERLTSQIADALVKRLDPHGVLVRIEASHLCMTLRGVKKPGATMVTSAIRGRFYKDEAARAEAFALIA
;
A
#
# COMPACT_ATOMS: atom_id res chain seq x y z
N MET A 1 -32.00 -27.97 19.00
CA MET A 1 -31.62 -26.58 18.65
C MET A 1 -31.42 -26.59 17.16
N ASP A 2 -32.38 -26.02 16.42
CA ASP A 2 -32.77 -26.35 15.05
C ASP A 2 -31.73 -26.01 13.97
N GLU A 3 -31.29 -27.00 13.21
CA GLU A 3 -30.48 -26.86 11.98
C GLU A 3 -31.17 -25.96 10.95
N GLU A 4 -32.51 -26.01 10.84
CA GLU A 4 -33.31 -25.12 9.96
C GLU A 4 -33.21 -23.63 10.30
N ARG A 5 -32.88 -23.27 11.53
CA ARG A 5 -32.70 -21.88 11.94
C ARG A 5 -31.35 -21.33 11.57
N MET A 6 -30.32 -22.18 11.50
CA MET A 6 -28.98 -21.79 11.03
C MET A 6 -28.94 -21.65 9.51
N GLU A 7 -29.63 -22.51 8.77
CA GLU A 7 -29.71 -22.39 7.31
C GLU A 7 -30.52 -21.19 6.82
N ARG A 8 -31.52 -20.74 7.57
CA ARG A 8 -32.23 -19.48 7.27
C ARG A 8 -31.37 -18.26 7.50
N GLY A 9 -30.60 -18.22 8.59
CA GLY A 9 -29.68 -17.11 8.87
C GLY A 9 -28.58 -16.97 7.83
N ALA A 10 -28.08 -18.06 7.29
CA ALA A 10 -27.06 -18.05 6.23
C ALA A 10 -27.62 -17.58 4.87
N ARG A 11 -28.88 -17.88 4.56
CA ARG A 11 -29.54 -17.42 3.32
C ARG A 11 -29.85 -15.93 3.36
N ASP A 12 -30.23 -15.38 4.51
CA ASP A 12 -30.53 -13.94 4.66
C ASP A 12 -29.25 -13.08 4.57
N ILE A 13 -28.09 -13.60 5.01
CA ILE A 13 -26.80 -12.92 4.86
C ILE A 13 -26.37 -12.88 3.38
N LEU A 14 -26.65 -13.95 2.61
CA LEU A 14 -26.26 -14.03 1.19
C LEU A 14 -27.20 -13.24 0.27
N SER A 15 -28.46 -13.01 0.66
CA SER A 15 -29.41 -12.22 -0.13
C SER A 15 -29.27 -10.70 0.04
N GLY A 16 -28.48 -10.26 1.03
CA GLY A 16 -28.18 -8.84 1.29
C GLY A 16 -27.00 -8.26 0.52
N VAL A 17 -26.23 -9.10 -0.20
CA VAL A 17 -25.18 -8.62 -1.11
C VAL A 17 -25.86 -8.10 -2.39
N ARG A 18 -26.30 -6.85 -2.34
CA ARG A 18 -26.65 -6.12 -3.57
C ARG A 18 -25.38 -5.95 -4.38
N ASP A 19 -25.46 -6.40 -5.60
CA ASP A 19 -24.52 -6.08 -6.67
C ASP A 19 -24.46 -4.54 -6.82
N HIS A 20 -23.56 -3.92 -6.08
CA HIS A 20 -23.21 -2.53 -6.33
C HIS A 20 -22.40 -2.55 -7.61
N GLY A 21 -23.10 -2.21 -8.70
CA GLY A 21 -22.51 -1.95 -9.99
C GLY A 21 -21.18 -1.24 -9.83
N ARG A 22 -20.17 -1.73 -10.54
CA ARG A 22 -18.88 -1.06 -10.70
C ARG A 22 -19.13 0.34 -11.25
N GLU A 23 -19.29 1.30 -10.38
CA GLU A 23 -18.96 2.67 -10.70
C GLU A 23 -17.43 2.73 -10.73
N GLU A 24 -16.92 2.94 -11.92
CA GLU A 24 -15.52 3.26 -12.20
C GLU A 24 -15.21 4.67 -11.67
N ASP A 25 -15.25 4.85 -10.37
CA ASP A 25 -14.64 6.00 -9.70
C ASP A 25 -13.27 5.61 -9.14
N GLY A 26 -12.41 5.15 -10.06
CA GLY A 26 -10.99 5.39 -9.93
C GLY A 26 -10.77 6.88 -10.11
N ALA A 27 -11.08 7.69 -9.10
CA ALA A 27 -10.61 9.05 -9.03
C ALA A 27 -9.08 9.00 -9.09
N ARG A 28 -8.54 9.04 -10.34
CA ARG A 28 -7.16 9.46 -10.54
C ARG A 28 -7.11 10.83 -9.90
N CYS A 29 -6.35 10.94 -8.83
CA CYS A 29 -5.92 12.23 -8.34
C CYS A 29 -5.15 12.86 -9.52
N THR A 30 -5.85 13.53 -10.42
CA THR A 30 -5.24 14.37 -11.43
C THR A 30 -5.02 15.71 -10.74
N PRO A 31 -3.77 16.02 -10.34
CA PRO A 31 -3.52 17.32 -9.73
C PRO A 31 -3.70 18.40 -10.79
N SER A 32 -4.63 19.29 -10.58
CA SER A 32 -4.74 20.55 -11.32
C SER A 32 -3.70 21.56 -10.81
N TYR A 33 -2.42 21.16 -10.77
CA TYR A 33 -1.34 22.08 -10.41
C TYR A 33 -0.40 22.23 -11.60
N ALA A 34 -0.65 23.29 -12.35
CA ALA A 34 0.31 23.82 -13.32
C ALA A 34 1.59 24.29 -12.57
N GLN A 35 2.73 23.80 -13.03
CA GLN A 35 4.08 24.32 -12.78
C GLN A 35 4.66 24.15 -11.36
N GLY A 36 5.34 23.05 -11.12
CA GLY A 36 6.09 22.72 -9.90
C GLY A 36 5.50 21.49 -9.24
N GLY A 37 6.32 20.55 -8.77
CA GLY A 37 5.91 19.26 -8.22
C GLY A 37 4.66 19.29 -7.33
N ILE A 38 4.00 18.15 -7.15
CA ILE A 38 2.73 18.00 -6.39
C ILE A 38 2.82 18.60 -4.98
N MET A 39 4.03 18.66 -4.39
CA MET A 39 4.26 19.11 -3.03
C MET A 39 4.55 20.62 -2.95
N ASP A 40 3.69 21.35 -2.24
CA ASP A 40 3.92 22.76 -1.84
C ASP A 40 4.41 22.81 -0.38
N GLU A 41 5.73 22.72 -0.19
CA GLU A 41 6.35 22.77 1.13
C GLU A 41 5.98 24.05 1.91
N LYS A 42 5.91 25.20 1.24
CA LYS A 42 5.53 26.48 1.89
C LYS A 42 4.09 26.45 2.41
N ARG A 43 3.21 25.78 1.69
CA ARG A 43 1.83 25.58 2.14
C ARG A 43 1.76 24.63 3.33
N ILE A 44 2.56 23.56 3.32
CA ILE A 44 2.67 22.65 4.46
C ILE A 44 3.23 23.36 5.67
N GLU A 45 4.31 24.17 5.52
CA GLU A 45 4.86 24.97 6.61
C GLU A 45 3.80 25.87 7.26
N ARG A 46 2.99 26.57 6.45
CA ARG A 46 1.88 27.39 6.98
C ARG A 46 0.89 26.56 7.77
N GLY A 47 0.46 25.41 7.22
CA GLY A 47 -0.46 24.50 7.91
C GLY A 47 0.09 23.99 9.25
N VAL A 48 1.39 23.65 9.29
CA VAL A 48 2.04 23.21 10.53
C VAL A 48 2.11 24.34 11.56
N ARG A 49 2.32 25.60 11.16
CA ARG A 49 2.26 26.76 12.09
C ARG A 49 0.88 26.87 12.74
N GLU A 50 -0.18 26.72 11.96
CA GLU A 50 -1.56 26.74 12.49
C GLU A 50 -1.81 25.57 13.46
N VAL A 51 -1.30 24.38 13.16
CA VAL A 51 -1.39 23.22 14.09
C VAL A 51 -0.67 23.53 15.40
N LEU A 52 0.56 24.08 15.35
CA LEU A 52 1.33 24.44 16.55
C LEU A 52 0.63 25.54 17.37
N ALA A 53 0.05 26.53 16.71
CA ALA A 53 -0.77 27.56 17.36
C ALA A 53 -1.98 26.96 18.07
N GLY A 54 -2.67 26.01 17.42
CA GLY A 54 -3.82 25.29 17.99
C GLY A 54 -3.48 24.38 19.17
N ILE A 55 -2.25 23.84 19.22
CA ILE A 55 -1.74 23.06 20.36
C ILE A 55 -1.45 24.00 21.57
N GLY A 56 -1.06 25.24 21.31
CA GLY A 56 -0.78 26.25 22.33
C GLY A 56 0.64 26.78 22.24
N GLU A 57 0.81 27.92 21.59
CA GLU A 57 2.13 28.57 21.42
C GLU A 57 2.85 28.82 22.75
N GLY A 58 2.14 29.16 23.81
CA GLY A 58 2.71 29.41 25.15
C GLY A 58 3.33 28.18 25.81
N CYS A 59 3.05 26.97 25.28
CA CYS A 59 3.60 25.69 25.79
C CYS A 59 4.86 25.24 25.01
N LEU A 60 5.20 25.94 23.91
CA LEU A 60 6.29 25.57 23.01
C LEU A 60 7.41 26.60 23.07
N ASN A 61 8.67 26.14 23.00
CA ASN A 61 9.79 27.08 22.97
C ASN A 61 9.95 27.75 21.58
N ALA A 62 10.62 28.89 21.54
CA ALA A 62 10.79 29.68 20.33
C ALA A 62 11.50 28.91 19.18
N GLU A 63 12.43 28.00 19.50
CA GLU A 63 13.13 27.18 18.53
C GLU A 63 12.16 26.23 17.81
N VAL A 64 11.26 25.56 18.57
CA VAL A 64 10.24 24.67 18.00
C VAL A 64 9.30 25.44 17.09
N LEU A 65 8.78 26.58 17.54
CA LEU A 65 7.88 27.42 16.73
C LEU A 65 8.54 27.90 15.44
N ALA A 66 9.83 28.27 15.51
CA ALA A 66 10.56 28.76 14.34
C ALA A 66 10.90 27.68 13.32
N ASN A 67 11.31 26.48 13.76
CA ASN A 67 11.95 25.48 12.91
C ASN A 67 11.12 24.24 12.61
N THR A 68 10.19 23.84 13.47
CA THR A 68 9.36 22.64 13.26
C THR A 68 8.52 22.71 11.99
N PRO A 69 7.90 23.84 11.59
CA PRO A 69 7.14 23.90 10.35
C PRO A 69 7.95 23.48 9.12
N ARG A 70 9.17 24.00 8.98
CA ARG A 70 10.08 23.65 7.88
C ARG A 70 10.53 22.18 7.94
N ARG A 71 10.85 21.67 9.15
CA ARG A 71 11.26 20.26 9.32
C ARG A 71 10.14 19.29 8.92
N VAL A 72 8.91 19.60 9.30
CA VAL A 72 7.75 18.76 8.94
C VAL A 72 7.46 18.82 7.45
N ALA A 73 7.58 20.00 6.81
CA ALA A 73 7.42 20.12 5.37
C ALA A 73 8.47 19.28 4.62
N ALA A 74 9.75 19.39 4.99
CA ALA A 74 10.82 18.61 4.40
C ALA A 74 10.63 17.10 4.61
N MET A 75 10.18 16.67 5.80
CA MET A 75 9.85 15.27 6.09
C MET A 75 8.76 14.74 5.15
N TYR A 76 7.69 15.49 4.93
CA TYR A 76 6.64 15.05 4.00
C TYR A 76 7.11 15.06 2.55
N ALA A 77 7.99 16.00 2.16
CA ALA A 77 8.58 15.99 0.83
C ALA A 77 9.40 14.71 0.59
N GLU A 78 10.17 14.25 1.58
CA GLU A 78 10.90 12.99 1.55
C GLU A 78 9.95 11.78 1.49
N PHE A 79 8.92 11.73 2.35
CA PHE A 79 7.97 10.61 2.40
C PHE A 79 7.18 10.43 1.11
N PHE A 80 6.91 11.50 0.40
CA PHE A 80 6.08 11.52 -0.79
C PHE A 80 6.87 11.77 -2.09
N GLU A 81 8.19 11.59 -2.06
CA GLU A 81 9.06 11.74 -3.23
C GLU A 81 8.58 10.92 -4.45
N ALA A 82 8.07 9.71 -4.19
CA ALA A 82 7.58 8.81 -5.23
C ALA A 82 6.10 9.01 -5.62
N MET A 83 5.43 10.06 -5.09
CA MET A 83 3.97 10.23 -5.23
C MET A 83 3.49 10.37 -6.67
N GLU A 84 4.30 10.96 -7.56
CA GLU A 84 4.00 11.13 -8.98
C GLU A 84 4.34 9.88 -9.81
N GLY A 85 5.15 8.97 -9.28
CA GLY A 85 5.63 7.80 -10.01
C GLY A 85 4.56 6.72 -10.19
N ASP A 86 4.56 6.07 -11.37
CA ASP A 86 3.82 4.82 -11.55
C ASP A 86 4.68 3.66 -10.99
N PRO A 87 4.18 2.86 -10.04
CA PRO A 87 4.93 1.71 -9.53
C PRO A 87 5.40 0.74 -10.64
N ALA A 88 4.67 0.64 -11.75
CA ALA A 88 5.05 -0.21 -12.87
C ALA A 88 6.35 0.27 -13.57
N ASP A 89 6.68 1.55 -13.50
CA ASP A 89 7.90 2.08 -14.12
C ASP A 89 9.17 1.61 -13.39
N ALA A 90 9.07 1.24 -12.12
CA ALA A 90 10.16 0.60 -11.39
C ALA A 90 10.59 -0.74 -12.01
N LEU A 91 9.71 -1.38 -12.78
CA LEU A 91 9.95 -2.64 -13.51
C LEU A 91 10.41 -2.42 -14.95
N ALA A 92 10.99 -1.28 -15.30
CA ALA A 92 11.34 -0.93 -16.69
C ALA A 92 12.31 -1.93 -17.36
N VAL A 93 13.20 -2.56 -16.57
CA VAL A 93 14.17 -3.53 -17.09
C VAL A 93 13.66 -4.94 -16.85
N VAL A 94 13.32 -5.62 -17.94
CA VAL A 94 12.86 -7.02 -17.96
C VAL A 94 13.91 -7.85 -18.65
N TYR A 95 14.27 -8.97 -18.06
CA TYR A 95 15.17 -9.97 -18.64
C TYR A 95 14.37 -11.13 -19.19
N GLN A 96 14.95 -11.88 -20.09
CA GLN A 96 14.37 -13.10 -20.63
C GLN A 96 15.26 -14.29 -20.30
N GLU A 97 14.70 -15.22 -19.50
CA GLU A 97 15.41 -16.40 -19.03
C GLU A 97 14.51 -17.63 -19.17
N ALA A 98 15.08 -18.79 -19.38
CA ALA A 98 14.32 -20.04 -19.43
C ALA A 98 13.90 -20.51 -18.01
N TYR A 99 13.03 -19.72 -17.36
CA TYR A 99 12.57 -19.97 -15.99
C TYR A 99 11.05 -19.77 -15.93
N GLU A 100 10.34 -20.82 -15.51
CA GLU A 100 8.87 -20.85 -15.46
C GLU A 100 8.32 -21.08 -14.05
N GLU A 101 9.18 -21.29 -13.06
CA GLU A 101 8.81 -21.55 -11.68
C GLU A 101 8.45 -20.24 -10.95
N MET A 102 7.84 -20.37 -9.77
CA MET A 102 7.55 -19.22 -8.92
C MET A 102 8.82 -18.46 -8.51
N ILE A 103 8.75 -17.16 -8.60
CA ILE A 103 9.74 -16.24 -8.03
C ILE A 103 9.12 -15.60 -6.81
N VAL A 104 9.82 -15.70 -5.68
CA VAL A 104 9.37 -15.17 -4.39
C VAL A 104 10.41 -14.19 -3.85
N MET A 105 9.96 -13.01 -3.46
CA MET A 105 10.75 -12.08 -2.67
C MET A 105 10.00 -11.76 -1.38
N LYS A 106 10.60 -12.15 -0.26
CA LYS A 106 10.01 -12.05 1.09
C LYS A 106 10.55 -10.88 1.86
N ASP A 107 9.76 -10.49 2.86
CA ASP A 107 10.20 -9.60 3.93
C ASP A 107 10.74 -8.25 3.42
N ILE A 108 10.22 -7.73 2.32
CA ILE A 108 10.60 -6.41 1.81
C ILE A 108 10.13 -5.37 2.82
N PRO A 109 11.03 -4.72 3.57
CA PRO A 109 10.62 -3.73 4.55
C PRO A 109 10.09 -2.49 3.85
N PHE A 110 9.04 -1.89 4.39
CA PHE A 110 8.51 -0.63 3.89
C PHE A 110 7.91 0.20 5.02
N PHE A 111 7.75 1.48 4.78
CA PHE A 111 6.83 2.34 5.52
C PHE A 111 5.93 3.09 4.54
N SER A 112 4.76 3.49 5.00
CA SER A 112 3.88 4.39 4.27
C SER A 112 3.08 5.24 5.23
N ILE A 113 2.38 6.24 4.72
CA ILE A 113 1.61 7.18 5.53
C ILE A 113 0.13 6.90 5.35
N CYS A 114 -0.53 6.55 6.46
CA CYS A 114 -1.98 6.34 6.49
C CYS A 114 -2.71 7.64 6.11
N GLU A 115 -3.50 7.61 5.06
CA GLU A 115 -4.20 8.79 4.54
C GLU A 115 -5.21 9.39 5.52
N HIS A 116 -5.74 8.58 6.47
CA HIS A 116 -6.76 9.04 7.41
C HIS A 116 -6.21 9.95 8.52
N HIS A 117 -4.97 9.73 8.95
CA HIS A 117 -4.42 10.42 10.13
C HIS A 117 -3.03 10.99 9.89
N LEU A 118 -2.45 10.80 8.72
CA LEU A 118 -1.08 11.17 8.37
C LEU A 118 -0.03 10.60 9.34
N LEU A 119 -0.36 9.46 9.96
CA LEU A 119 0.57 8.69 10.80
C LEU A 119 1.15 7.53 10.00
N PRO A 120 2.40 7.15 10.26
CA PRO A 120 3.03 6.03 9.55
C PRO A 120 2.36 4.69 9.88
N PHE A 121 2.45 3.77 8.93
CA PHE A 121 2.40 2.35 9.16
C PHE A 121 3.64 1.70 8.57
N VAL A 122 4.17 0.73 9.27
CA VAL A 122 5.43 0.08 8.95
C VAL A 122 5.25 -1.42 8.92
N GLY A 123 5.91 -2.07 7.98
CA GLY A 123 5.72 -3.50 7.82
C GLY A 123 6.62 -4.13 6.76
N LYS A 124 6.16 -5.25 6.26
CA LYS A 124 6.84 -6.07 5.27
C LYS A 124 5.88 -6.44 4.15
N ALA A 125 6.40 -6.47 2.94
CA ALA A 125 5.70 -6.94 1.76
C ALA A 125 6.38 -8.21 1.23
N ASP A 126 5.56 -9.20 0.86
CA ASP A 126 5.97 -10.40 0.16
C ASP A 126 5.39 -10.35 -1.24
N VAL A 127 6.23 -10.59 -2.24
CA VAL A 127 5.86 -10.54 -3.65
C VAL A 127 6.18 -11.89 -4.29
N VAL A 128 5.15 -12.49 -4.88
CA VAL A 128 5.25 -13.76 -5.61
C VAL A 128 4.73 -13.55 -7.02
N TYR A 129 5.45 -14.05 -8.01
CA TYR A 129 4.93 -14.12 -9.37
C TYR A 129 5.43 -15.36 -10.13
N VAL A 130 4.64 -15.81 -11.08
CA VAL A 130 5.01 -16.89 -12.01
C VAL A 130 5.29 -16.25 -13.37
N PRO A 131 6.56 -16.29 -13.85
CA PRO A 131 6.92 -15.71 -15.13
C PRO A 131 6.08 -16.29 -16.27
N LYS A 132 5.83 -15.48 -17.30
CA LYS A 132 5.27 -15.92 -18.57
C LYS A 132 6.31 -15.64 -19.65
N GLU A 133 6.57 -16.66 -20.48
CA GLU A 133 7.57 -16.58 -21.54
C GLU A 133 8.95 -16.16 -21.02
N GLY A 134 9.32 -16.60 -19.80
CA GLY A 134 10.61 -16.31 -19.19
C GLY A 134 10.86 -14.86 -18.82
N ARG A 135 9.82 -14.01 -18.76
CA ARG A 135 9.98 -12.58 -18.39
C ARG A 135 10.19 -12.43 -16.90
N ILE A 136 11.41 -12.08 -16.52
CA ILE A 136 11.79 -11.87 -15.12
C ILE A 136 12.36 -10.46 -14.90
N VAL A 137 12.38 -10.03 -13.65
CA VAL A 137 12.98 -8.74 -13.23
C VAL A 137 14.03 -8.97 -12.15
N GLY A 138 14.98 -8.06 -12.06
CA GLY A 138 15.95 -8.08 -10.97
C GLY A 138 15.27 -7.88 -9.62
N ALA A 139 15.75 -8.58 -8.57
CA ALA A 139 15.19 -8.53 -7.22
C ALA A 139 15.04 -7.09 -6.68
N SER A 140 16.02 -6.21 -6.93
CA SER A 140 15.95 -4.80 -6.55
C SER A 140 14.77 -4.03 -7.16
N LYS A 141 14.23 -4.50 -8.28
CA LYS A 141 13.07 -3.87 -8.93
C LYS A 141 11.78 -4.19 -8.19
N LEU A 142 11.67 -5.40 -7.62
CA LEU A 142 10.53 -5.79 -6.78
C LEU A 142 10.48 -4.93 -5.51
N ALA A 143 11.63 -4.68 -4.85
CA ALA A 143 11.69 -3.77 -3.72
C ALA A 143 11.27 -2.34 -4.11
N ARG A 144 11.78 -1.82 -5.24
CA ARG A 144 11.42 -0.47 -5.72
C ARG A 144 9.96 -0.29 -6.06
N VAL A 145 9.28 -1.33 -6.57
CA VAL A 145 7.82 -1.27 -6.78
C VAL A 145 7.09 -1.02 -5.46
N VAL A 146 7.52 -1.69 -4.39
CA VAL A 146 6.97 -1.49 -3.04
C VAL A 146 7.22 -0.05 -2.58
N ASP A 147 8.45 0.47 -2.71
CA ASP A 147 8.81 1.82 -2.30
C ASP A 147 7.99 2.88 -3.05
N VAL A 148 7.90 2.78 -4.39
CA VAL A 148 7.13 3.72 -5.21
C VAL A 148 5.64 3.68 -4.88
N ALA A 149 5.08 2.49 -4.65
CA ALA A 149 3.69 2.35 -4.26
C ALA A 149 3.41 2.89 -2.84
N ALA A 150 4.37 2.73 -1.92
CA ALA A 150 4.27 3.19 -0.54
C ALA A 150 4.52 4.70 -0.37
N GLY A 151 5.29 5.34 -1.27
CA GLY A 151 5.71 6.75 -1.20
C GLY A 151 4.60 7.76 -1.48
N ARG A 152 3.41 7.53 -0.93
CA ARG A 152 2.23 8.42 -1.03
C ARG A 152 1.29 8.18 0.14
N PRO A 153 0.31 9.07 0.43
CA PRO A 153 -0.76 8.75 1.39
C PRO A 153 -1.52 7.49 0.94
N GLN A 154 -1.63 6.48 1.83
CA GLN A 154 -2.10 5.15 1.46
C GLN A 154 -3.16 4.56 2.41
N LEU A 155 -3.90 3.60 1.84
CA LEU A 155 -4.55 2.50 2.54
C LEU A 155 -3.75 1.23 2.26
N GLN A 156 -3.60 0.36 3.24
CA GLN A 156 -2.82 -0.87 3.08
C GLN A 156 -3.41 -1.78 1.98
N GLU A 157 -4.73 -1.84 1.86
CA GLU A 157 -5.45 -2.60 0.84
C GLU A 157 -5.15 -2.08 -0.57
N ARG A 158 -5.12 -0.75 -0.73
CA ARG A 158 -4.79 -0.10 -2.00
C ARG A 158 -3.32 -0.33 -2.34
N LEU A 159 -2.41 -0.17 -1.38
CA LEU A 159 -0.98 -0.44 -1.54
C LEU A 159 -0.76 -1.86 -2.05
N THR A 160 -1.37 -2.85 -1.39
CA THR A 160 -1.27 -4.27 -1.76
C THR A 160 -1.73 -4.52 -3.21
N SER A 161 -2.86 -3.94 -3.59
CA SER A 161 -3.42 -4.07 -4.94
C SER A 161 -2.56 -3.36 -5.99
N GLN A 162 -2.06 -2.15 -5.71
CA GLN A 162 -1.23 -1.39 -6.64
C GLN A 162 0.09 -2.10 -6.96
N ILE A 163 0.72 -2.74 -5.97
CA ILE A 163 1.92 -3.55 -6.20
C ILE A 163 1.62 -4.73 -7.13
N ALA A 164 0.53 -5.47 -6.86
CA ALA A 164 0.14 -6.59 -7.71
C ALA A 164 -0.19 -6.15 -9.15
N ASP A 165 -0.92 -5.05 -9.31
CA ASP A 165 -1.31 -4.51 -10.61
C ASP A 165 -0.12 -3.98 -11.41
N ALA A 166 0.90 -3.41 -10.73
CA ALA A 166 2.14 -2.99 -11.37
C ALA A 166 2.90 -4.16 -12.01
N LEU A 167 2.99 -5.31 -11.29
CA LEU A 167 3.59 -6.51 -11.83
C LEU A 167 2.80 -7.06 -13.04
N VAL A 168 1.47 -7.11 -12.93
CA VAL A 168 0.62 -7.54 -14.05
C VAL A 168 0.82 -6.64 -15.25
N LYS A 169 0.77 -5.33 -15.06
CA LYS A 169 0.91 -4.33 -16.13
C LYS A 169 2.23 -4.47 -16.89
N ARG A 170 3.33 -4.75 -16.19
CA ARG A 170 4.67 -4.72 -16.78
C ARG A 170 5.17 -6.08 -17.24
N LEU A 171 4.88 -7.14 -16.48
CA LEU A 171 5.41 -8.49 -16.74
C LEU A 171 4.41 -9.40 -17.45
N ASP A 172 3.11 -9.08 -17.40
CA ASP A 172 2.04 -9.98 -17.87
C ASP A 172 2.27 -11.44 -17.40
N PRO A 173 2.47 -11.69 -16.09
CA PRO A 173 2.85 -12.99 -15.59
C PRO A 173 1.65 -13.94 -15.58
N HIS A 174 1.89 -15.26 -15.46
CA HIS A 174 0.81 -16.22 -15.28
C HIS A 174 0.02 -15.98 -14.00
N GLY A 175 0.66 -15.50 -12.94
CA GLY A 175 0.02 -15.16 -11.68
C GLY A 175 0.88 -14.24 -10.82
N VAL A 176 0.21 -13.45 -9.98
CA VAL A 176 0.84 -12.60 -8.95
C VAL A 176 0.11 -12.82 -7.65
N LEU A 177 0.87 -12.87 -6.55
CA LEU A 177 0.38 -12.80 -5.19
C LEU A 177 1.25 -11.79 -4.43
N VAL A 178 0.61 -10.83 -3.79
CA VAL A 178 1.27 -9.88 -2.89
C VAL A 178 0.61 -10.01 -1.53
N ARG A 179 1.42 -10.15 -0.48
CA ARG A 179 0.98 -10.09 0.92
C ARG A 179 1.69 -8.94 1.62
N ILE A 180 0.96 -8.19 2.40
CA ILE A 180 1.51 -7.13 3.24
C ILE A 180 1.09 -7.40 4.68
N GLU A 181 2.04 -7.30 5.59
CA GLU A 181 1.81 -7.30 7.02
C GLU A 181 2.41 -6.03 7.63
N ALA A 182 1.60 -5.24 8.33
CA ALA A 182 2.05 -3.98 8.89
C ALA A 182 1.38 -3.62 10.21
N SER A 183 2.11 -2.84 11.02
CA SER A 183 1.63 -2.20 12.23
C SER A 183 1.30 -0.73 11.96
N HIS A 184 0.10 -0.32 12.36
CA HIS A 184 -0.42 1.02 12.11
C HIS A 184 -0.33 1.90 13.35
N LEU A 185 0.48 2.96 13.33
CA LEU A 185 0.60 3.88 14.46
C LEU A 185 -0.71 4.60 14.78
N CYS A 186 -1.58 4.79 13.81
CA CYS A 186 -2.92 5.34 14.06
C CYS A 186 -3.82 4.43 14.92
N MET A 187 -3.51 3.13 15.01
CA MET A 187 -4.19 2.16 15.87
C MET A 187 -3.47 1.95 17.21
N THR A 188 -2.13 2.06 17.21
CA THR A 188 -1.33 1.75 18.40
C THR A 188 -1.22 2.91 19.38
N LEU A 189 -1.06 4.15 18.88
CA LEU A 189 -0.78 5.32 19.71
C LEU A 189 -2.04 6.05 20.18
N ARG A 190 -3.12 5.95 19.45
CA ARG A 190 -4.38 6.67 19.71
C ARG A 190 -5.59 5.83 19.34
N GLY A 191 -6.81 6.34 19.56
CA GLY A 191 -8.06 5.65 19.25
C GLY A 191 -8.20 4.35 20.04
N VAL A 192 -8.18 3.23 19.34
CA VAL A 192 -8.38 1.89 19.93
C VAL A 192 -7.19 1.40 20.77
N LYS A 193 -6.01 1.99 20.63
CA LYS A 193 -4.80 1.71 21.43
C LYS A 193 -4.48 0.21 21.54
N LYS A 194 -4.21 -0.44 20.40
CA LYS A 194 -3.87 -1.87 20.32
C LYS A 194 -2.41 -2.06 19.88
N PRO A 195 -1.43 -1.84 20.77
CA PRO A 195 -0.02 -2.13 20.46
C PRO A 195 0.16 -3.64 20.21
N GLY A 196 0.99 -3.97 19.21
CA GLY A 196 1.25 -5.35 18.79
C GLY A 196 0.22 -5.94 17.82
N ALA A 197 -0.91 -5.25 17.56
CA ALA A 197 -1.80 -5.67 16.49
C ALA A 197 -1.16 -5.39 15.12
N THR A 198 -1.18 -6.39 14.24
CA THR A 198 -0.77 -6.27 12.84
C THR A 198 -1.98 -6.46 11.93
N MET A 199 -1.95 -5.76 10.81
CA MET A 199 -2.93 -5.91 9.73
C MET A 199 -2.28 -6.69 8.58
N VAL A 200 -2.96 -7.72 8.09
CA VAL A 200 -2.51 -8.51 6.95
C VAL A 200 -3.48 -8.31 5.79
N THR A 201 -2.95 -7.96 4.63
CA THR A 201 -3.71 -7.86 3.39
C THR A 201 -3.05 -8.70 2.30
N SER A 202 -3.83 -9.19 1.34
CA SER A 202 -3.31 -9.90 0.18
C SER A 202 -4.02 -9.48 -1.09
N ALA A 203 -3.28 -9.47 -2.20
CA ALA A 203 -3.81 -9.26 -3.54
C ALA A 203 -3.35 -10.39 -4.45
N ILE A 204 -4.31 -10.99 -5.15
CA ILE A 204 -4.10 -12.14 -6.03
C ILE A 204 -4.49 -11.75 -7.45
N ARG A 205 -3.70 -12.18 -8.46
CA ARG A 205 -4.00 -11.98 -9.87
C ARG A 205 -3.68 -13.24 -10.69
N GLY A 206 -4.36 -13.39 -11.81
CA GLY A 206 -4.08 -14.45 -12.78
C GLY A 206 -4.31 -15.86 -12.24
N ARG A 207 -3.37 -16.78 -12.50
CA ARG A 207 -3.45 -18.21 -12.20
C ARG A 207 -3.84 -18.53 -10.75
N PHE A 208 -3.32 -17.78 -9.79
CA PHE A 208 -3.58 -18.03 -8.36
C PHE A 208 -5.05 -17.91 -7.94
N TYR A 209 -5.93 -17.29 -8.75
CA TYR A 209 -7.37 -17.33 -8.49
C TYR A 209 -7.98 -18.71 -8.71
N LYS A 210 -7.52 -19.44 -9.75
CA LYS A 210 -8.11 -20.69 -10.20
C LYS A 210 -7.38 -21.93 -9.69
N ASP A 211 -6.08 -21.80 -9.46
CA ASP A 211 -5.19 -22.89 -9.06
C ASP A 211 -4.94 -22.82 -7.54
N GLU A 212 -5.72 -23.60 -6.79
CA GLU A 212 -5.64 -23.65 -5.32
C GLU A 212 -4.31 -24.22 -4.83
N ALA A 213 -3.74 -25.21 -5.55
CA ALA A 213 -2.48 -25.81 -5.17
C ALA A 213 -1.33 -24.81 -5.32
N ALA A 214 -1.24 -24.13 -6.46
CA ALA A 214 -0.24 -23.07 -6.67
C ALA A 214 -0.40 -21.91 -5.68
N ARG A 215 -1.64 -21.53 -5.36
CA ARG A 215 -1.90 -20.51 -4.34
C ARG A 215 -1.45 -20.94 -2.95
N ALA A 216 -1.72 -22.20 -2.56
CA ALA A 216 -1.31 -22.73 -1.27
C ALA A 216 0.23 -22.81 -1.16
N GLU A 217 0.91 -23.24 -2.23
CA GLU A 217 2.37 -23.25 -2.32
C GLU A 217 2.94 -21.84 -2.16
N ALA A 218 2.39 -20.86 -2.87
CA ALA A 218 2.81 -19.46 -2.77
C ALA A 218 2.69 -18.95 -1.32
N PHE A 219 1.56 -19.20 -0.64
CA PHE A 219 1.41 -18.82 0.77
C PHE A 219 2.36 -19.57 1.69
N ALA A 220 2.65 -20.85 1.44
CA ALA A 220 3.61 -21.61 2.24
C ALA A 220 5.04 -21.07 2.11
N LEU A 221 5.42 -20.58 0.93
CA LEU A 221 6.75 -19.99 0.70
C LEU A 221 6.94 -18.63 1.40
N ILE A 222 5.86 -17.89 1.66
CA ILE A 222 5.90 -16.57 2.32
C ILE A 222 5.44 -16.60 3.79
N ALA A 223 5.13 -17.78 4.34
CA ALA A 223 4.76 -17.97 5.73
C ALA A 223 5.93 -17.71 6.69
#